data_07e0622c1b5abbc4a092f76a24d8c26b
#
_entry.id   07e0622c1b5abbc4a092f76a24d8c26b
#
_cell.length_a   1.000
_cell.length_b   1.000
_cell.length_c   1.000
_cell.angle_alpha   90.00
_cell.angle_beta   90.00
_cell.angle_gamma   90.00
#
_symmetry.space_group_name_H-M   'P 1'
#
loop_
_entity.id
_entity.type
_entity.pdbx_description
1 polymer ?
#
loop_
_entity_poly.entity_id
_entity_poly.type
_entity_poly.pdbx_seq_one_letter_code
_entity_poly.pdbx_strand_id
1 'polypeptide(L)'
;MLLYATPIVTGAFLCLFMLKPLFASRGGAQNTRALNEKDEPLLFAFVRKICDAVRAPHPKSIEVDSNVNAASFRRGAWSMLTGNDLTLTIGTPLVAGLNSRQFAGVLAHEFGHFSQGAGMRLTYVIRTISYWLARAVYERDKWDERLVSWSNGIDFRIGWIFYVTRLFVWLTRKILWCLMTVGNAVSGYMLRQMEFDADRHETRLAGNRTFEATARQLAVLNFANQGAQSDLANFYREGRLGNDLALLVRANADRFDGSAIKKINAVIDEQTTGVFDTHPCDTERIASSNSEPTEGIFRLELPAEAVFTNFAGLSQAVTLDFYSEIFGESFDASKLHDITDLLARQKEETAAFESAHRYFQGASSPTRPQSFKIGKPEEAEKIRKMILVGRKRLAPMLEEYGSQLKQLDSADDLDFEISHATNFLEAGYKVGKDSFSRPLCKSAEIDGARGEVGQTQMKLHTAMEPVEKLNRQRFAIAMSLLGSSEVKSKLDNFAELRNTTRQLLPLHNKISTLKPQLDTLGKELSLIHI
;
A
#
# COMPACT_ATOMS: atom_id res chain seq x y z
N MET A 1 -10.97 -23.49 55.01
CA MET A 1 -9.70 -22.96 54.46
C MET A 1 -9.72 -22.81 52.94
N LEU A 2 -10.10 -23.83 52.16
CA LEU A 2 -10.19 -23.76 50.70
C LEU A 2 -11.11 -22.65 50.15
N LEU A 3 -12.25 -22.38 50.80
CA LEU A 3 -13.24 -21.37 50.38
C LEU A 3 -12.72 -19.92 50.47
N TYR A 4 -11.75 -19.65 51.35
CA TYR A 4 -11.11 -18.33 51.49
C TYR A 4 -9.81 -18.22 50.67
N ALA A 5 -9.11 -19.32 50.43
CA ALA A 5 -7.90 -19.34 49.65
C ALA A 5 -8.18 -19.16 48.13
N THR A 6 -9.27 -19.72 47.64
CA THR A 6 -9.64 -19.68 46.21
C THR A 6 -9.77 -18.25 45.65
N PRO A 7 -10.55 -17.31 46.26
CA PRO A 7 -10.65 -15.95 45.75
C PRO A 7 -9.32 -15.18 45.83
N ILE A 8 -8.49 -15.43 46.86
CA ILE A 8 -7.19 -14.77 47.03
C ILE A 8 -6.21 -15.25 45.92
N VAL A 9 -6.14 -16.57 45.71
CA VAL A 9 -5.28 -17.14 44.66
C VAL A 9 -5.75 -16.71 43.25
N THR A 10 -7.06 -16.73 43.00
CA THR A 10 -7.64 -16.28 41.75
C THR A 10 -7.38 -14.80 41.53
N GLY A 11 -7.54 -13.95 42.56
CA GLY A 11 -7.22 -12.52 42.48
C GLY A 11 -5.74 -12.25 42.23
N ALA A 12 -4.82 -12.99 42.89
CA ALA A 12 -3.39 -12.88 42.66
C ALA A 12 -3.00 -13.31 41.22
N PHE A 13 -3.60 -14.40 40.71
CA PHE A 13 -3.40 -14.84 39.31
C PHE A 13 -3.95 -13.83 38.31
N LEU A 14 -5.09 -13.22 38.58
CA LEU A 14 -5.68 -12.16 37.76
C LEU A 14 -4.75 -10.93 37.71
N CYS A 15 -4.23 -10.51 38.87
CA CYS A 15 -3.26 -9.40 38.95
C CYS A 15 -1.97 -9.71 38.18
N LEU A 16 -1.39 -10.90 38.30
CA LEU A 16 -0.21 -11.33 37.58
C LEU A 16 -0.47 -11.41 36.07
N PHE A 17 -1.62 -11.92 35.68
CA PHE A 17 -2.06 -11.97 34.29
C PHE A 17 -2.22 -10.55 33.69
N MET A 18 -2.78 -9.64 34.48
CA MET A 18 -2.95 -8.23 34.07
C MET A 18 -1.61 -7.48 33.96
N LEU A 19 -0.57 -7.89 34.69
CA LEU A 19 0.77 -7.30 34.61
C LEU A 19 1.62 -7.85 33.45
N LYS A 20 1.33 -9.05 32.95
CA LYS A 20 2.07 -9.73 31.87
C LYS A 20 2.27 -8.88 30.60
N PRO A 21 1.27 -8.12 30.09
CA PRO A 21 1.44 -7.27 28.91
C PRO A 21 2.43 -6.12 29.07
N LEU A 22 2.67 -5.68 30.32
CA LEU A 22 3.67 -4.63 30.61
C LEU A 22 5.09 -5.10 30.37
N PHE A 23 5.33 -6.42 30.44
CA PHE A 23 6.63 -7.06 30.24
C PHE A 23 6.79 -7.66 28.83
N ALA A 24 5.76 -7.60 27.99
CA ALA A 24 5.83 -8.08 26.63
C ALA A 24 6.73 -7.14 25.79
N SER A 25 7.80 -7.69 25.24
CA SER A 25 8.66 -7.00 24.27
C SER A 25 7.80 -6.57 23.07
N ARG A 26 7.82 -5.28 22.71
CA ARG A 26 7.25 -4.79 21.47
C ARG A 26 8.13 -5.32 20.35
N GLY A 27 7.58 -6.22 19.55
CA GLY A 27 8.27 -6.90 18.48
C GLY A 27 8.60 -5.97 17.31
N GLY A 28 9.64 -6.36 16.56
CA GLY A 28 10.05 -5.78 15.29
C GLY A 28 11.09 -4.68 15.46
N ALA A 29 12.37 -5.04 15.47
CA ALA A 29 13.42 -4.09 15.10
C ALA A 29 13.14 -3.71 13.64
N GLN A 30 12.75 -2.46 13.38
CA GLN A 30 12.77 -1.91 12.02
C GLN A 30 14.24 -1.88 11.59
N ASN A 31 14.50 -2.31 10.36
CA ASN A 31 15.85 -2.29 9.81
C ASN A 31 16.19 -0.84 9.44
N THR A 32 16.77 -0.11 10.38
CA THR A 32 17.17 1.29 10.22
C THR A 32 18.69 1.36 10.14
N ARG A 33 19.21 2.23 9.28
CA ARG A 33 20.63 2.51 9.15
C ARG A 33 20.99 3.73 9.99
N ALA A 34 21.84 3.55 11.00
CA ALA A 34 22.33 4.66 11.82
C ALA A 34 23.31 5.53 11.03
N LEU A 35 23.18 6.84 11.16
CA LEU A 35 24.05 7.85 10.56
C LEU A 35 25.11 8.32 11.58
N ASN A 36 26.28 8.68 11.05
CA ASN A 36 27.37 9.22 11.84
C ASN A 36 27.51 10.74 11.57
N GLU A 37 27.66 11.53 12.62
CA GLU A 37 27.84 12.98 12.50
C GLU A 37 29.06 13.39 11.67
N LYS A 38 30.12 12.57 11.65
CA LYS A 38 31.32 12.84 10.84
C LYS A 38 31.04 12.74 9.35
N ASP A 39 30.11 11.84 8.98
CA ASP A 39 29.78 11.57 7.57
C ASP A 39 28.69 12.54 7.08
N GLU A 40 27.77 12.96 7.98
CA GLU A 40 26.63 13.84 7.69
C GLU A 40 26.59 15.10 8.57
N PRO A 41 27.66 15.92 8.62
CA PRO A 41 27.77 17.04 9.58
C PRO A 41 26.69 18.09 9.38
N LEU A 42 26.27 18.36 8.12
CA LEU A 42 25.26 19.35 7.80
C LEU A 42 23.87 18.92 8.29
N LEU A 43 23.51 17.64 8.10
CA LEU A 43 22.25 17.08 8.59
C LEU A 43 22.16 17.19 10.12
N PHE A 44 23.20 16.79 10.83
CA PHE A 44 23.23 16.86 12.30
C PHE A 44 23.14 18.32 12.79
N ALA A 45 23.82 19.26 12.14
CA ALA A 45 23.71 20.67 12.45
C ALA A 45 22.30 21.23 12.16
N PHE A 46 21.70 20.82 11.04
CA PHE A 46 20.34 21.19 10.63
C PHE A 46 19.31 20.70 11.66
N VAL A 47 19.36 19.43 12.03
CA VAL A 47 18.48 18.84 13.04
C VAL A 47 18.62 19.54 14.39
N ARG A 48 19.85 19.80 14.87
CA ARG A 48 20.09 20.54 16.12
C ARG A 48 19.45 21.94 16.09
N LYS A 49 19.59 22.68 14.99
CA LYS A 49 18.98 24.02 14.84
C LYS A 49 17.47 23.97 14.89
N ILE A 50 16.85 22.95 14.30
CA ILE A 50 15.39 22.75 14.40
C ILE A 50 14.99 22.45 15.85
N CYS A 51 15.69 21.54 16.53
CA CYS A 51 15.44 21.23 17.93
C CYS A 51 15.52 22.49 18.82
N ASP A 52 16.55 23.32 18.62
CA ASP A 52 16.70 24.60 19.33
C ASP A 52 15.51 25.54 19.07
N ALA A 53 15.07 25.65 17.80
CA ALA A 53 13.96 26.50 17.41
C ALA A 53 12.62 26.07 18.04
N VAL A 54 12.37 24.75 18.14
CA VAL A 54 11.14 24.20 18.75
C VAL A 54 11.29 23.90 20.24
N ARG A 55 12.46 24.14 20.83
CA ARG A 55 12.79 23.86 22.24
C ARG A 55 12.64 22.37 22.61
N ALA A 56 13.00 21.50 21.69
CA ALA A 56 13.02 20.04 21.89
C ALA A 56 14.41 19.53 22.27
N PRO A 57 14.52 18.38 22.93
CA PRO A 57 15.79 17.72 23.18
C PRO A 57 16.45 17.27 21.88
N HIS A 58 17.77 17.35 21.79
CA HIS A 58 18.52 16.84 20.64
C HIS A 58 18.49 15.31 20.60
N PRO A 59 18.32 14.69 19.42
CA PRO A 59 18.39 13.25 19.28
C PRO A 59 19.82 12.76 19.51
N LYS A 60 19.96 11.61 20.16
CA LYS A 60 21.23 10.92 20.34
C LYS A 60 21.68 10.18 19.09
N SER A 61 20.73 9.67 18.31
CA SER A 61 20.98 9.00 17.04
C SER A 61 20.03 9.52 15.98
N ILE A 62 20.54 9.61 14.77
CA ILE A 62 19.74 9.82 13.56
C ILE A 62 19.90 8.56 12.72
N GLU A 63 18.78 8.01 12.29
CA GLU A 63 18.69 6.81 11.50
C GLU A 63 17.87 7.08 10.23
N VAL A 64 18.09 6.27 9.21
CA VAL A 64 17.31 6.35 7.97
C VAL A 64 16.70 5.01 7.61
N ASP A 65 15.55 5.05 6.95
CA ASP A 65 14.85 3.88 6.44
C ASP A 65 14.25 4.12 5.04
N SER A 66 13.52 3.13 4.53
CA SER A 66 12.87 3.15 3.21
C SER A 66 11.42 3.62 3.24
N ASN A 67 10.90 4.14 4.34
CA ASN A 67 9.51 4.57 4.47
C ASN A 67 9.31 6.02 4.02
N VAL A 68 8.08 6.36 3.57
CA VAL A 68 7.67 7.76 3.33
C VAL A 68 7.24 8.37 4.66
N ASN A 69 8.17 8.52 5.58
CA ASN A 69 7.87 9.04 6.93
C ASN A 69 9.10 9.67 7.59
N ALA A 70 8.86 10.51 8.58
CA ALA A 70 9.82 10.84 9.62
C ALA A 70 9.18 10.55 10.97
N ALA A 71 9.93 9.99 11.89
CA ALA A 71 9.45 9.66 13.23
C ALA A 71 10.54 9.87 14.26
N SER A 72 10.18 10.43 15.38
CA SER A 72 11.05 10.54 16.54
C SER A 72 10.52 9.67 17.68
N PHE A 73 11.34 8.85 18.26
CA PHE A 73 10.94 7.96 19.35
C PHE A 73 12.04 7.79 20.37
N ARG A 74 11.66 7.35 21.57
CA ARG A 74 12.60 6.99 22.63
C ARG A 74 12.75 5.48 22.72
N ARG A 75 13.99 4.99 22.72
CA ARG A 75 14.26 3.56 22.84
C ARG A 75 14.07 3.08 24.28
N GLY A 76 13.13 2.14 24.48
CA GLY A 76 12.90 1.45 25.75
C GLY A 76 11.88 2.14 26.67
N ALA A 77 11.15 1.32 27.46
CA ALA A 77 10.09 1.78 28.37
C ALA A 77 10.61 2.72 29.48
N TRP A 78 11.80 2.47 30.02
CA TRP A 78 12.43 3.31 31.02
C TRP A 78 12.92 4.64 30.47
N SER A 79 13.43 4.65 29.23
CA SER A 79 13.88 5.86 28.55
C SER A 79 12.71 6.83 28.26
N MET A 80 11.52 6.31 28.05
CA MET A 80 10.31 7.15 27.90
C MET A 80 9.96 7.92 29.18
N LEU A 81 10.28 7.36 30.35
CA LEU A 81 10.05 8.01 31.64
C LEU A 81 11.21 8.93 32.04
N THR A 82 12.45 8.55 31.75
CA THR A 82 13.67 9.24 32.18
C THR A 82 14.19 10.28 31.19
N GLY A 83 13.84 10.19 29.93
CA GLY A 83 13.98 11.30 28.99
C GLY A 83 15.24 11.36 28.14
N ASN A 84 16.13 10.36 28.12
CA ASN A 84 17.48 10.54 27.60
C ASN A 84 17.86 9.85 26.29
N ASP A 85 16.99 9.08 25.63
CA ASP A 85 17.32 8.30 24.42
C ASP A 85 16.37 8.58 23.26
N LEU A 86 16.43 9.81 22.73
CA LEU A 86 15.68 10.19 21.55
C LEU A 86 16.42 9.73 20.29
N THR A 87 15.74 8.99 19.44
CA THR A 87 16.19 8.60 18.09
C THR A 87 15.28 9.24 17.07
N LEU A 88 15.84 9.88 16.05
CA LEU A 88 15.13 10.37 14.88
C LEU A 88 15.34 9.39 13.74
N THR A 89 14.26 8.86 13.19
CA THR A 89 14.28 8.06 11.94
C THR A 89 13.72 8.91 10.81
N ILE A 90 14.43 8.93 9.67
CA ILE A 90 14.09 9.72 8.49
C ILE A 90 13.97 8.77 7.31
N GLY A 91 12.81 8.77 6.65
CA GLY A 91 12.61 8.02 5.42
C GLY A 91 13.32 8.65 4.21
N THR A 92 14.12 7.89 3.51
CA THR A 92 14.79 8.39 2.29
C THR A 92 13.80 8.82 1.20
N PRO A 93 12.63 8.14 0.97
CA PRO A 93 11.63 8.62 0.02
C PRO A 93 10.98 9.94 0.42
N LEU A 94 10.85 10.21 1.72
CA LEU A 94 10.36 11.50 2.21
C LEU A 94 11.32 12.62 1.82
N VAL A 95 12.62 12.43 2.06
CA VAL A 95 13.67 13.42 1.71
C VAL A 95 13.70 13.67 0.21
N ALA A 96 13.66 12.62 -0.61
CA ALA A 96 13.66 12.72 -2.06
C ALA A 96 12.46 13.50 -2.63
N GLY A 97 11.32 13.47 -1.93
CA GLY A 97 10.07 14.08 -2.38
C GLY A 97 9.77 15.48 -1.85
N LEU A 98 10.57 16.01 -0.92
CA LEU A 98 10.35 17.31 -0.28
C LEU A 98 11.44 18.32 -0.61
N ASN A 99 11.12 19.62 -0.48
CA ASN A 99 12.13 20.66 -0.37
C ASN A 99 12.58 20.84 1.09
N SER A 100 13.69 21.57 1.30
CA SER A 100 14.29 21.76 2.63
C SER A 100 13.38 22.49 3.60
N ARG A 101 12.47 23.36 3.11
CA ARG A 101 11.50 24.08 3.92
C ARG A 101 10.39 23.15 4.42
N GLN A 102 9.87 22.31 3.55
CA GLN A 102 8.90 21.28 3.90
C GLN A 102 9.51 20.25 4.85
N PHE A 103 10.72 19.79 4.55
CA PHE A 103 11.44 18.85 5.39
C PHE A 103 11.72 19.42 6.80
N ALA A 104 12.14 20.70 6.88
CA ALA A 104 12.29 21.38 8.16
C ALA A 104 10.97 21.43 8.94
N GLY A 105 9.85 21.67 8.24
CA GLY A 105 8.51 21.66 8.81
C GLY A 105 8.15 20.31 9.42
N VAL A 106 8.32 19.22 8.66
CA VAL A 106 8.07 17.85 9.14
C VAL A 106 8.92 17.53 10.37
N LEU A 107 10.21 17.88 10.37
CA LEU A 107 11.07 17.69 11.53
C LEU A 107 10.63 18.54 12.73
N ALA A 108 10.16 19.77 12.50
CA ALA A 108 9.62 20.62 13.56
C ALA A 108 8.34 20.05 14.17
N HIS A 109 7.47 19.44 13.38
CA HIS A 109 6.31 18.69 13.85
C HIS A 109 6.74 17.53 14.76
N GLU A 110 7.64 16.68 14.28
CA GLU A 110 8.15 15.52 15.04
C GLU A 110 8.79 15.93 16.37
N PHE A 111 9.62 16.96 16.36
CA PHE A 111 10.22 17.48 17.58
C PHE A 111 9.23 18.28 18.44
N GLY A 112 8.18 18.83 17.85
CA GLY A 112 7.08 19.49 18.54
C GLY A 112 6.42 18.58 19.57
N HIS A 113 6.22 17.31 19.26
CA HIS A 113 5.73 16.31 20.22
C HIS A 113 6.62 16.21 21.48
N PHE A 114 7.95 16.36 21.34
CA PHE A 114 8.91 16.28 22.46
C PHE A 114 9.03 17.57 23.26
N SER A 115 8.67 18.71 22.67
CA SER A 115 8.60 19.98 23.38
C SER A 115 7.44 20.04 24.38
N GLN A 116 6.39 19.25 24.17
CA GLN A 116 5.20 19.17 25.02
C GLN A 116 5.44 18.47 26.37
N GLY A 117 6.61 17.91 26.62
CA GLY A 117 7.07 17.39 27.91
C GLY A 117 6.10 16.41 28.60
N ALA A 118 5.20 16.93 29.44
CA ALA A 118 4.20 16.14 30.19
C ALA A 118 3.17 15.47 29.27
N GLY A 119 2.76 16.11 28.17
CA GLY A 119 1.77 15.59 27.22
C GLY A 119 2.23 14.28 26.61
N MET A 120 3.52 14.19 26.20
CA MET A 120 4.04 12.96 25.63
C MET A 120 4.12 11.80 26.61
N ARG A 121 4.46 12.05 27.88
CA ARG A 121 4.41 11.01 28.93
C ARG A 121 2.99 10.51 29.14
N LEU A 122 2.02 11.40 29.11
CA LEU A 122 0.60 11.06 29.23
C LEU A 122 0.14 10.21 28.03
N THR A 123 0.53 10.57 26.82
CA THR A 123 0.24 9.79 25.59
C THR A 123 0.79 8.37 25.69
N TYR A 124 2.00 8.20 26.18
CA TYR A 124 2.56 6.86 26.39
C TYR A 124 1.75 6.04 27.38
N VAL A 125 1.37 6.63 28.52
CA VAL A 125 0.53 5.97 29.53
C VAL A 125 -0.82 5.57 28.92
N ILE A 126 -1.47 6.49 28.21
CA ILE A 126 -2.75 6.26 27.56
C ILE A 126 -2.66 5.11 26.55
N ARG A 127 -1.68 5.14 25.65
CA ARG A 127 -1.47 4.07 24.66
C ARG A 127 -1.18 2.72 25.33
N THR A 128 -0.43 2.73 26.41
CA THR A 128 -0.11 1.51 27.17
C THR A 128 -1.37 0.93 27.82
N ILE A 129 -2.20 1.78 28.44
CA ILE A 129 -3.47 1.36 29.04
C ILE A 129 -4.44 0.87 27.95
N SER A 130 -4.58 1.60 26.85
CA SER A 130 -5.48 1.22 25.74
C SER A 130 -5.06 -0.11 25.12
N TYR A 131 -3.77 -0.32 24.90
CA TYR A 131 -3.23 -1.60 24.41
C TYR A 131 -3.50 -2.74 25.38
N TRP A 132 -3.29 -2.50 26.66
CA TRP A 132 -3.55 -3.47 27.71
C TRP A 132 -5.05 -3.83 27.81
N LEU A 133 -5.95 -2.83 27.77
CA LEU A 133 -7.39 -3.05 27.75
C LEU A 133 -7.82 -3.84 26.51
N ALA A 134 -7.28 -3.49 25.32
CA ALA A 134 -7.57 -4.20 24.09
C ALA A 134 -7.17 -5.69 24.17
N ARG A 135 -6.00 -5.99 24.71
CA ARG A 135 -5.58 -7.37 24.95
C ARG A 135 -6.51 -8.10 25.91
N ALA A 136 -6.85 -7.49 27.04
CA ALA A 136 -7.75 -8.10 28.02
C ALA A 136 -9.16 -8.37 27.45
N VAL A 137 -9.64 -7.53 26.53
CA VAL A 137 -10.97 -7.64 25.93
C VAL A 137 -10.99 -8.63 24.76
N TYR A 138 -10.01 -8.58 23.86
CA TYR A 138 -10.05 -9.27 22.57
C TYR A 138 -9.20 -10.54 22.50
N GLU A 139 -8.07 -10.61 23.21
CA GLU A 139 -7.27 -11.82 23.20
C GLU A 139 -7.93 -12.92 24.05
N ARG A 140 -8.16 -14.07 23.42
CA ARG A 140 -8.54 -15.29 24.12
C ARG A 140 -7.29 -16.03 24.52
N ASP A 141 -7.12 -16.28 25.82
CA ASP A 141 -5.98 -17.02 26.34
C ASP A 141 -6.34 -18.51 26.46
N LYS A 142 -5.31 -19.37 26.51
CA LYS A 142 -5.45 -20.83 26.78
C LYS A 142 -6.30 -21.15 28.00
N TRP A 143 -6.43 -20.20 28.94
CA TRP A 143 -7.33 -20.30 30.09
C TRP A 143 -8.81 -20.19 29.70
N ASP A 144 -9.17 -19.36 28.77
CA ASP A 144 -10.54 -19.25 28.27
C ASP A 144 -10.96 -20.54 27.58
N GLU A 145 -10.07 -21.12 26.80
CA GLU A 145 -10.30 -22.41 26.12
C GLU A 145 -10.43 -23.55 27.14
N ARG A 146 -9.59 -23.57 28.17
CA ARG A 146 -9.69 -24.54 29.28
C ARG A 146 -10.98 -24.36 30.08
N LEU A 147 -11.41 -23.14 30.40
CA LEU A 147 -12.67 -22.83 31.08
C LEU A 147 -13.87 -23.35 30.28
N VAL A 148 -13.83 -23.17 28.94
CA VAL A 148 -14.87 -23.70 28.05
C VAL A 148 -14.84 -25.23 28.03
N SER A 149 -13.66 -25.82 27.92
CA SER A 149 -13.46 -27.28 27.91
C SER A 149 -13.92 -27.92 29.22
N TRP A 150 -13.56 -27.32 30.37
CA TRP A 150 -13.99 -27.81 31.69
C TRP A 150 -15.50 -27.61 31.94
N SER A 151 -16.10 -26.50 31.45
CA SER A 151 -17.55 -26.32 31.58
C SER A 151 -18.37 -27.34 30.79
N ASN A 152 -17.80 -27.89 29.71
CA ASN A 152 -18.50 -28.86 28.86
C ASN A 152 -18.22 -30.32 29.25
N GLY A 153 -17.19 -30.60 30.06
CA GLY A 153 -16.72 -31.96 30.37
C GLY A 153 -17.01 -32.44 31.80
N ILE A 154 -17.59 -31.62 32.68
CA ILE A 154 -17.82 -31.93 34.11
C ILE A 154 -19.31 -32.09 34.40
N ASP A 155 -19.65 -33.04 35.31
CA ASP A 155 -21.01 -33.32 35.77
C ASP A 155 -21.72 -32.04 36.21
N PHE A 156 -22.97 -31.84 35.80
CA PHE A 156 -23.78 -30.63 36.01
C PHE A 156 -23.83 -30.19 37.49
N ARG A 157 -23.68 -31.11 38.45
CA ARG A 157 -23.65 -30.81 39.88
C ARG A 157 -22.47 -29.96 40.33
N ILE A 158 -21.36 -29.99 39.58
CA ILE A 158 -20.15 -29.19 39.85
C ILE A 158 -19.95 -28.16 38.71
N GLY A 159 -20.47 -28.47 37.52
CA GLY A 159 -20.33 -27.66 36.29
C GLY A 159 -20.95 -26.26 36.38
N TRP A 160 -21.99 -26.04 37.23
CA TRP A 160 -22.64 -24.74 37.36
C TRP A 160 -21.66 -23.63 37.82
N ILE A 161 -20.63 -23.97 38.60
CA ILE A 161 -19.58 -23.02 39.03
C ILE A 161 -18.83 -22.46 37.83
N PHE A 162 -18.54 -23.30 36.84
CA PHE A 162 -17.84 -22.87 35.62
C PHE A 162 -18.74 -21.98 34.73
N TYR A 163 -20.05 -22.24 34.69
CA TYR A 163 -20.99 -21.36 33.98
C TYR A 163 -21.09 -19.97 34.64
N VAL A 164 -21.14 -19.94 35.98
CA VAL A 164 -21.11 -18.69 36.74
C VAL A 164 -19.79 -17.95 36.52
N THR A 165 -18.65 -18.66 36.53
CA THR A 165 -17.33 -18.07 36.25
C THR A 165 -17.30 -17.49 34.86
N ARG A 166 -17.81 -18.20 33.85
CA ARG A 166 -17.91 -17.70 32.46
C ARG A 166 -18.78 -16.44 32.37
N LEU A 167 -19.89 -16.40 33.09
CA LEU A 167 -20.74 -15.20 33.15
C LEU A 167 -19.98 -14.01 33.73
N PHE A 168 -19.23 -14.20 34.83
CA PHE A 168 -18.43 -13.14 35.43
C PHE A 168 -17.28 -12.70 34.54
N VAL A 169 -16.59 -13.62 33.87
CA VAL A 169 -15.55 -13.30 32.86
C VAL A 169 -16.16 -12.49 31.74
N TRP A 170 -17.32 -12.89 31.21
CA TRP A 170 -18.02 -12.14 30.16
C TRP A 170 -18.42 -10.73 30.62
N LEU A 171 -19.00 -10.62 31.83
CA LEU A 171 -19.40 -9.34 32.43
C LEU A 171 -18.19 -8.42 32.64
N THR A 172 -17.09 -8.94 33.17
CA THR A 172 -15.84 -8.21 33.35
C THR A 172 -15.31 -7.71 32.02
N ARG A 173 -15.31 -8.54 30.97
CA ARG A 173 -14.91 -8.12 29.62
C ARG A 173 -15.81 -7.03 29.06
N LYS A 174 -17.11 -7.08 29.30
CA LYS A 174 -18.05 -6.02 28.89
C LYS A 174 -17.78 -4.70 29.61
N ILE A 175 -17.50 -4.74 30.91
CA ILE A 175 -17.10 -3.55 31.67
C ILE A 175 -15.76 -2.99 31.14
N LEU A 176 -14.76 -3.84 30.94
CA LEU A 176 -13.47 -3.43 30.40
C LEU A 176 -13.60 -2.87 28.98
N TRP A 177 -14.48 -3.45 28.16
CA TRP A 177 -14.79 -2.94 26.82
C TRP A 177 -15.42 -1.53 26.87
N CYS A 178 -16.37 -1.31 27.78
CA CYS A 178 -16.96 0.02 27.98
C CYS A 178 -15.89 1.02 28.43
N LEU A 179 -15.06 0.67 29.43
CA LEU A 179 -13.97 1.52 29.90
C LEU A 179 -12.94 1.82 28.80
N MET A 180 -12.59 0.82 28.01
CA MET A 180 -11.71 0.96 26.85
C MET A 180 -12.30 1.92 25.81
N THR A 181 -13.59 1.77 25.49
CA THR A 181 -14.26 2.60 24.48
C THR A 181 -14.29 4.07 24.92
N VAL A 182 -14.68 4.33 26.18
CA VAL A 182 -14.65 5.70 26.74
C VAL A 182 -13.21 6.22 26.81
N GLY A 183 -12.28 5.39 27.30
CA GLY A 183 -10.87 5.75 27.36
C GLY A 183 -10.28 6.08 25.99
N ASN A 184 -10.61 5.32 24.97
CA ASN A 184 -10.15 5.58 23.59
C ASN A 184 -10.74 6.87 23.02
N ALA A 185 -12.02 7.18 23.29
CA ALA A 185 -12.65 8.43 22.85
C ALA A 185 -11.98 9.67 23.49
N VAL A 186 -11.76 9.63 24.82
CA VAL A 186 -11.05 10.71 25.54
C VAL A 186 -9.61 10.82 25.07
N SER A 187 -8.94 9.69 24.91
CA SER A 187 -7.56 9.63 24.43
C SER A 187 -7.42 10.18 23.00
N GLY A 188 -8.35 9.81 22.12
CA GLY A 188 -8.39 10.31 20.75
C GLY A 188 -8.47 11.84 20.72
N TYR A 189 -9.35 12.42 21.54
CA TYR A 189 -9.45 13.87 21.66
C TYR A 189 -8.13 14.51 22.12
N MET A 190 -7.50 13.98 23.19
CA MET A 190 -6.24 14.51 23.71
C MET A 190 -5.09 14.36 22.69
N LEU A 191 -5.02 13.24 22.02
CA LEU A 191 -4.01 12.99 20.98
C LEU A 191 -4.15 14.00 19.83
N ARG A 192 -5.37 14.25 19.38
CA ARG A 192 -5.63 15.27 18.34
C ARG A 192 -5.21 16.67 18.77
N GLN A 193 -5.40 17.06 20.05
CA GLN A 193 -4.89 18.35 20.54
C GLN A 193 -3.36 18.41 20.51
N MET A 194 -2.69 17.30 20.79
CA MET A 194 -1.23 17.20 20.70
C MET A 194 -0.73 17.32 19.26
N GLU A 195 -1.47 16.77 18.29
CA GLU A 195 -1.17 16.93 16.87
C GLU A 195 -1.27 18.40 16.45
N PHE A 196 -2.36 19.10 16.83
CA PHE A 196 -2.49 20.53 16.55
C PHE A 196 -1.37 21.37 17.20
N ASP A 197 -0.90 21.00 18.38
CA ASP A 197 0.24 21.68 19.01
C ASP A 197 1.55 21.41 18.24
N ALA A 198 1.76 20.18 17.75
CA ALA A 198 2.90 19.85 16.89
C ALA A 198 2.83 20.61 15.55
N ASP A 199 1.63 20.70 14.94
CA ASP A 199 1.38 21.48 13.73
C ASP A 199 1.71 22.96 13.90
N ARG A 200 1.49 23.52 15.09
CA ARG A 200 1.91 24.91 15.38
C ARG A 200 3.43 25.10 15.32
N HIS A 201 4.21 24.09 15.75
CA HIS A 201 5.67 24.16 15.62
C HIS A 201 6.10 24.13 14.15
N GLU A 202 5.51 23.25 13.34
CA GLU A 202 5.71 23.20 11.90
C GLU A 202 5.35 24.54 11.24
N THR A 203 4.13 25.03 11.52
CA THR A 203 3.60 26.27 10.94
C THR A 203 4.48 27.47 11.30
N ARG A 204 4.95 27.59 12.54
CA ARG A 204 5.85 28.68 12.97
C ARG A 204 7.22 28.61 12.31
N LEU A 205 7.74 27.39 12.07
CA LEU A 205 9.03 27.20 11.42
C LEU A 205 8.94 27.40 9.90
N ALA A 206 8.02 26.72 9.24
CA ALA A 206 7.94 26.65 7.78
C ALA A 206 6.89 27.59 7.15
N GLY A 207 5.90 28.04 7.91
CA GLY A 207 4.78 28.86 7.44
C GLY A 207 3.54 28.06 7.07
N ASN A 208 2.35 28.66 7.23
CA ASN A 208 1.08 27.99 7.00
C ASN A 208 0.86 27.53 5.55
N ARG A 209 1.31 28.30 4.55
CA ARG A 209 1.25 27.89 3.14
C ARG A 209 2.13 26.66 2.86
N THR A 210 3.31 26.62 3.50
CA THR A 210 4.20 25.47 3.37
C THR A 210 3.62 24.25 4.08
N PHE A 211 2.98 24.44 5.24
CA PHE A 211 2.27 23.36 5.95
C PHE A 211 1.23 22.68 5.04
N GLU A 212 0.33 23.47 4.42
CA GLU A 212 -0.65 22.92 3.49
C GLU A 212 0.01 22.22 2.30
N ALA A 213 1.03 22.84 1.69
CA ALA A 213 1.77 22.25 0.58
C ALA A 213 2.46 20.94 1.00
N THR A 214 2.99 20.87 2.23
CA THR A 214 3.61 19.65 2.80
C THR A 214 2.57 18.54 2.99
N ALA A 215 1.42 18.83 3.59
CA ALA A 215 0.36 17.85 3.81
C ALA A 215 -0.11 17.24 2.47
N ARG A 216 -0.34 18.06 1.45
CA ARG A 216 -0.72 17.61 0.11
C ARG A 216 0.40 16.82 -0.58
N GLN A 217 1.65 17.25 -0.43
CA GLN A 217 2.82 16.55 -0.99
C GLN A 217 3.03 15.18 -0.33
N LEU A 218 2.83 15.07 0.98
CA LEU A 218 2.92 13.78 1.69
C LEU A 218 1.87 12.78 1.18
N ALA A 219 0.66 13.23 0.89
CA ALA A 219 -0.35 12.38 0.28
C ALA A 219 0.07 11.92 -1.12
N VAL A 220 0.60 12.83 -1.95
CA VAL A 220 1.15 12.49 -3.27
C VAL A 220 2.25 11.44 -3.14
N LEU A 221 3.18 11.62 -2.20
CA LEU A 221 4.28 10.67 -1.97
C LEU A 221 3.79 9.30 -1.47
N ASN A 222 2.72 9.26 -0.66
CA ASN A 222 2.13 8.00 -0.22
C ASN A 222 1.51 7.22 -1.40
N PHE A 223 0.79 7.88 -2.31
CA PHE A 223 0.29 7.25 -3.53
C PHE A 223 1.44 6.84 -4.46
N ALA A 224 2.46 7.69 -4.59
CA ALA A 224 3.65 7.39 -5.38
C ALA A 224 4.43 6.18 -4.84
N ASN A 225 4.48 6.03 -3.51
CA ASN A 225 5.11 4.87 -2.88
C ASN A 225 4.36 3.57 -3.20
N GLN A 226 3.02 3.59 -3.22
CA GLN A 226 2.23 2.43 -3.64
C GLN A 226 2.52 2.08 -5.12
N GLY A 227 2.62 3.09 -5.99
CA GLY A 227 3.04 2.92 -7.38
C GLY A 227 4.45 2.33 -7.49
N ALA A 228 5.40 2.84 -6.72
CA ALA A 228 6.77 2.34 -6.67
C ALA A 228 6.85 0.87 -6.22
N GLN A 229 6.07 0.47 -5.22
CA GLN A 229 5.99 -0.92 -4.80
C GLN A 229 5.43 -1.83 -5.90
N SER A 230 4.43 -1.35 -6.66
CA SER A 230 3.92 -2.06 -7.83
C SER A 230 4.97 -2.19 -8.92
N ASP A 231 5.72 -1.12 -9.21
CA ASP A 231 6.84 -1.13 -10.16
C ASP A 231 7.93 -2.13 -9.72
N LEU A 232 8.30 -2.14 -8.43
CA LEU A 232 9.26 -3.10 -7.88
C LEU A 232 8.78 -4.55 -8.05
N ALA A 233 7.50 -4.82 -7.81
CA ALA A 233 6.93 -6.15 -8.01
C ALA A 233 7.00 -6.58 -9.48
N ASN A 234 6.80 -5.66 -10.41
CA ASN A 234 6.94 -5.90 -11.85
C ASN A 234 8.39 -6.16 -12.24
N PHE A 235 9.33 -5.33 -11.77
CA PHE A 235 10.77 -5.53 -12.00
C PHE A 235 11.24 -6.87 -11.45
N TYR A 236 10.79 -7.24 -10.25
CA TYR A 236 11.13 -8.52 -9.63
C TYR A 236 10.64 -9.73 -10.46
N ARG A 237 9.40 -9.66 -11.01
CA ARG A 237 8.88 -10.71 -11.92
C ARG A 237 9.73 -10.86 -13.19
N GLU A 238 10.38 -9.79 -13.62
CA GLU A 238 11.31 -9.78 -14.75
C GLU A 238 12.74 -10.15 -14.35
N GLY A 239 12.97 -10.53 -13.09
CA GLY A 239 14.28 -10.88 -12.55
C GLY A 239 15.20 -9.68 -12.29
N ARG A 240 14.64 -8.47 -12.12
CA ARG A 240 15.35 -7.22 -11.90
C ARG A 240 14.91 -6.54 -10.61
N LEU A 241 15.82 -5.79 -10.00
CA LEU A 241 15.57 -4.95 -8.82
C LEU A 241 16.19 -3.58 -9.03
N GLY A 242 15.49 -2.51 -8.70
CA GLY A 242 16.03 -1.16 -8.76
C GLY A 242 16.93 -0.86 -7.55
N ASN A 243 18.05 -0.18 -7.78
CA ASN A 243 19.02 0.10 -6.73
C ASN A 243 18.67 1.30 -5.83
N ASP A 244 17.62 2.09 -6.15
CA ASP A 244 17.24 3.30 -5.42
C ASP A 244 15.70 3.44 -5.33
N LEU A 245 15.15 3.05 -4.18
CA LEU A 245 13.70 3.12 -3.92
C LEU A 245 13.22 4.57 -3.76
N ALA A 246 14.01 5.45 -3.14
CA ALA A 246 13.60 6.84 -2.94
C ALA A 246 13.47 7.58 -4.27
N LEU A 247 14.42 7.36 -5.19
CA LEU A 247 14.34 7.90 -6.54
C LEU A 247 13.16 7.33 -7.32
N LEU A 248 12.82 6.04 -7.13
CA LEU A 248 11.65 5.42 -7.75
C LEU A 248 10.35 6.05 -7.24
N VAL A 249 10.22 6.30 -5.93
CA VAL A 249 9.05 6.97 -5.35
C VAL A 249 8.92 8.39 -5.90
N ARG A 250 10.02 9.17 -5.94
CA ARG A 250 10.01 10.52 -6.54
C ARG A 250 9.59 10.49 -8.01
N ALA A 251 10.15 9.58 -8.80
CA ALA A 251 9.80 9.44 -10.20
C ALA A 251 8.32 9.07 -10.42
N ASN A 252 7.73 8.28 -9.52
CA ASN A 252 6.30 7.99 -9.54
C ASN A 252 5.46 9.23 -9.17
N ALA A 253 5.90 10.04 -8.20
CA ALA A 253 5.24 11.31 -7.86
C ALA A 253 5.25 12.29 -9.04
N ASP A 254 6.38 12.42 -9.72
CA ASP A 254 6.57 13.31 -10.89
C ASP A 254 5.71 12.90 -12.11
N ARG A 255 5.22 11.66 -12.16
CA ARG A 255 4.32 11.16 -13.22
C ARG A 255 2.87 11.58 -13.05
N PHE A 256 2.45 11.98 -11.86
CA PHE A 256 1.08 12.40 -11.67
C PHE A 256 0.80 13.69 -12.42
N ASP A 257 -0.14 13.62 -13.35
CA ASP A 257 -0.63 14.79 -14.07
C ASP A 257 -1.56 15.65 -13.18
N GLY A 258 -1.91 16.84 -13.66
CA GLY A 258 -2.79 17.75 -12.93
C GLY A 258 -4.17 17.15 -12.61
N SER A 259 -4.64 16.15 -13.37
CA SER A 259 -5.91 15.45 -13.10
C SER A 259 -5.75 14.47 -11.93
N ALA A 260 -4.66 13.72 -11.89
CA ALA A 260 -4.33 12.81 -10.79
C ALA A 260 -4.12 13.59 -9.47
N ILE A 261 -3.36 14.68 -9.52
CA ILE A 261 -3.15 15.56 -8.35
C ILE A 261 -4.49 16.12 -7.83
N LYS A 262 -5.41 16.56 -8.71
CA LYS A 262 -6.74 17.01 -8.29
C LYS A 262 -7.55 15.91 -7.61
N LYS A 263 -7.48 14.67 -8.07
CA LYS A 263 -8.16 13.53 -7.43
C LYS A 263 -7.57 13.23 -6.06
N ILE A 264 -6.24 13.25 -5.93
CA ILE A 264 -5.56 13.06 -4.63
C ILE A 264 -5.99 14.15 -3.65
N ASN A 265 -5.99 15.42 -4.08
CA ASN A 265 -6.43 16.53 -3.26
C ASN A 265 -7.91 16.42 -2.85
N ALA A 266 -8.79 15.97 -3.74
CA ALA A 266 -10.19 15.74 -3.41
C ALA A 266 -10.36 14.68 -2.31
N VAL A 267 -9.56 13.60 -2.34
CA VAL A 267 -9.57 12.59 -1.26
C VAL A 267 -9.17 13.21 0.09
N ILE A 268 -8.20 14.13 0.11
CA ILE A 268 -7.83 14.86 1.33
C ILE A 268 -8.99 15.75 1.79
N ASP A 269 -9.56 16.52 0.88
CA ASP A 269 -10.60 17.50 1.18
C ASP A 269 -11.93 16.85 1.66
N GLU A 270 -12.17 15.59 1.33
CA GLU A 270 -13.33 14.78 1.76
C GLU A 270 -13.12 14.04 3.09
N GLN A 271 -11.90 14.03 3.63
CA GLN A 271 -11.61 13.35 4.90
C GLN A 271 -12.31 14.04 6.08
N THR A 272 -12.81 13.24 7.00
CA THR A 272 -13.41 13.70 8.26
C THR A 272 -12.81 12.92 9.43
N THR A 273 -12.61 13.59 10.55
CA THR A 273 -12.06 12.97 11.76
C THR A 273 -13.14 12.21 12.53
N GLY A 274 -12.93 10.93 12.72
CA GLY A 274 -13.78 10.09 13.57
C GLY A 274 -13.49 10.29 15.06
N VAL A 275 -14.45 9.88 15.91
CA VAL A 275 -14.34 10.03 17.38
C VAL A 275 -13.13 9.26 17.94
N PHE A 276 -12.79 8.13 17.33
CA PHE A 276 -11.71 7.24 17.78
C PHE A 276 -10.38 7.47 17.05
N ASP A 277 -10.33 8.41 16.11
CA ASP A 277 -9.11 8.71 15.39
C ASP A 277 -8.11 9.42 16.32
N THR A 278 -6.88 8.95 16.30
CA THR A 278 -5.79 9.50 17.10
C THR A 278 -5.15 10.72 16.44
N HIS A 279 -5.34 10.90 15.14
CA HIS A 279 -4.88 12.03 14.36
C HIS A 279 -6.07 12.77 13.74
N PRO A 280 -6.07 14.11 13.72
CA PRO A 280 -7.06 14.87 12.96
C PRO A 280 -6.83 14.62 11.46
N CYS A 281 -7.88 14.75 10.64
CA CYS A 281 -7.73 14.73 9.20
C CYS A 281 -6.95 15.95 8.70
N ASP A 282 -6.31 15.81 7.54
CA ASP A 282 -5.49 16.90 6.98
C ASP A 282 -6.28 18.19 6.75
N THR A 283 -7.56 18.10 6.40
CA THR A 283 -8.45 19.25 6.24
C THR A 283 -8.56 20.07 7.52
N GLU A 284 -8.76 19.43 8.67
CA GLU A 284 -8.83 20.09 9.98
C GLU A 284 -7.47 20.67 10.39
N ARG A 285 -6.37 19.97 10.14
CA ARG A 285 -5.00 20.42 10.41
C ARG A 285 -4.66 21.66 9.59
N ILE A 286 -4.95 21.64 8.27
CA ILE A 286 -4.76 22.78 7.37
C ILE A 286 -5.60 23.99 7.82
N ALA A 287 -6.87 23.77 8.16
CA ALA A 287 -7.75 24.83 8.66
C ALA A 287 -7.21 25.43 9.97
N SER A 288 -6.73 24.59 10.89
CA SER A 288 -6.09 25.04 12.14
C SER A 288 -4.83 25.86 11.87
N SER A 289 -3.94 25.41 10.99
CA SER A 289 -2.73 26.13 10.58
C SER A 289 -3.06 27.49 9.94
N ASN A 290 -4.10 27.56 9.11
CA ASN A 290 -4.53 28.77 8.43
C ASN A 290 -5.22 29.78 9.36
N SER A 291 -5.64 29.38 10.56
CA SER A 291 -6.21 30.28 11.58
C SER A 291 -5.15 31.23 12.21
N GLU A 292 -3.88 30.85 12.17
CA GLU A 292 -2.75 31.64 12.65
C GLU A 292 -1.76 31.91 11.48
N PRO A 293 -2.06 32.81 10.52
CA PRO A 293 -1.23 33.00 9.34
C PRO A 293 0.19 33.45 9.69
N THR A 294 1.18 32.74 9.20
CA THR A 294 2.60 33.08 9.35
C THR A 294 3.39 32.63 8.11
N GLU A 295 4.40 33.43 7.76
CA GLU A 295 5.31 33.08 6.67
C GLU A 295 6.40 32.09 7.11
N GLY A 296 6.50 31.79 8.40
CA GLY A 296 7.58 30.96 8.96
C GLY A 296 8.92 31.72 9.00
N ILE A 297 9.84 31.16 9.79
CA ILE A 297 11.20 31.72 9.96
C ILE A 297 12.22 31.08 9.02
N PHE A 298 12.00 29.81 8.59
CA PHE A 298 12.86 29.11 7.66
C PHE A 298 12.26 29.18 6.23
N ARG A 299 13.01 29.78 5.29
CA ARG A 299 12.49 30.13 3.95
C ARG A 299 13.28 29.53 2.79
N LEU A 300 14.27 28.67 3.08
CA LEU A 300 15.11 28.06 2.05
C LEU A 300 14.36 26.90 1.37
N GLU A 301 14.24 26.95 0.06
CA GLU A 301 13.49 25.97 -0.74
C GLU A 301 14.40 25.17 -1.70
N LEU A 302 15.57 24.75 -1.23
CA LEU A 302 16.42 23.79 -1.94
C LEU A 302 15.80 22.38 -1.84
N PRO A 303 16.18 21.42 -2.70
CA PRO A 303 15.84 20.02 -2.45
C PRO A 303 16.30 19.58 -1.05
N ALA A 304 15.47 18.81 -0.34
CA ALA A 304 15.83 18.36 1.02
C ALA A 304 17.09 17.46 1.02
N GLU A 305 17.37 16.80 -0.08
CA GLU A 305 18.62 16.04 -0.31
C GLU A 305 19.88 16.88 -0.06
N ALA A 306 19.81 18.19 -0.26
CA ALA A 306 20.96 19.10 -0.10
C ALA A 306 21.49 19.20 1.33
N VAL A 307 20.75 18.73 2.34
CA VAL A 307 21.24 18.67 3.73
C VAL A 307 22.07 17.41 4.01
N PHE A 308 22.14 16.49 3.05
CA PHE A 308 22.95 15.25 3.14
C PHE A 308 24.24 15.39 2.32
N THR A 309 25.30 14.79 2.77
CA THR A 309 26.61 14.84 2.09
C THR A 309 26.58 14.03 0.77
N ASN A 310 26.02 12.83 0.82
CA ASN A 310 25.83 11.95 -0.34
C ASN A 310 24.50 11.21 -0.25
N PHE A 311 23.43 11.91 -0.57
CA PHE A 311 22.07 11.35 -0.48
C PHE A 311 21.87 10.15 -1.41
N ALA A 312 22.36 10.21 -2.64
CA ALA A 312 22.18 9.12 -3.60
C ALA A 312 22.82 7.80 -3.12
N GLY A 313 24.06 7.85 -2.63
CA GLY A 313 24.73 6.68 -2.07
C GLY A 313 24.04 6.15 -0.81
N LEU A 314 23.53 7.07 0.04
CA LEU A 314 22.77 6.70 1.22
C LEU A 314 21.44 6.01 0.88
N SER A 315 20.69 6.56 -0.07
CA SER A 315 19.42 6.00 -0.54
C SER A 315 19.58 4.60 -1.13
N GLN A 316 20.63 4.41 -1.93
CA GLN A 316 20.98 3.08 -2.47
C GLN A 316 21.32 2.09 -1.34
N ALA A 317 22.10 2.51 -0.34
CA ALA A 317 22.43 1.66 0.79
C ALA A 317 21.19 1.26 1.61
N VAL A 318 20.26 2.20 1.83
CA VAL A 318 18.96 1.93 2.50
C VAL A 318 18.10 0.97 1.67
N THR A 319 18.10 1.12 0.35
CA THR A 319 17.39 0.20 -0.56
C THR A 319 17.94 -1.22 -0.48
N LEU A 320 19.27 -1.37 -0.36
CA LEU A 320 19.91 -2.68 -0.14
C LEU A 320 19.52 -3.29 1.20
N ASP A 321 19.50 -2.50 2.28
CA ASP A 321 19.06 -2.96 3.59
C ASP A 321 17.60 -3.46 3.54
N PHE A 322 16.72 -2.73 2.85
CA PHE A 322 15.34 -3.11 2.60
C PHE A 322 15.20 -4.46 1.87
N TYR A 323 15.97 -4.68 0.81
CA TYR A 323 15.95 -5.97 0.10
C TYR A 323 16.53 -7.10 0.94
N SER A 324 17.56 -6.81 1.71
CA SER A 324 18.17 -7.79 2.62
C SER A 324 17.20 -8.25 3.71
N GLU A 325 16.31 -7.36 4.17
CA GLU A 325 15.25 -7.71 5.12
C GLU A 325 14.18 -8.61 4.48
N ILE A 326 13.73 -8.25 3.27
CA ILE A 326 12.64 -8.98 2.59
C ILE A 326 13.09 -10.36 2.11
N PHE A 327 14.26 -10.45 1.51
CA PHE A 327 14.73 -11.66 0.83
C PHE A 327 15.71 -12.49 1.69
N GLY A 328 16.27 -11.91 2.76
CA GLY A 328 17.24 -12.58 3.60
C GLY A 328 18.41 -13.17 2.78
N GLU A 329 18.72 -14.44 3.02
CA GLU A 329 19.78 -15.16 2.30
C GLU A 329 19.49 -15.40 0.80
N SER A 330 18.22 -15.19 0.38
CA SER A 330 17.81 -15.34 -1.02
C SER A 330 18.07 -14.08 -1.86
N PHE A 331 18.65 -13.04 -1.26
CA PHE A 331 18.96 -11.81 -1.98
C PHE A 331 20.10 -12.02 -2.98
N ASP A 332 19.82 -11.71 -4.24
CA ASP A 332 20.77 -11.83 -5.34
C ASP A 332 21.14 -10.44 -5.88
N ALA A 333 22.32 -9.97 -5.53
CA ALA A 333 22.84 -8.67 -5.94
C ALA A 333 23.03 -8.55 -7.48
N SER A 334 23.12 -9.65 -8.22
CA SER A 334 23.23 -9.62 -9.69
C SER A 334 21.96 -9.12 -10.38
N LYS A 335 20.82 -9.11 -9.65
CA LYS A 335 19.54 -8.59 -10.14
C LYS A 335 19.38 -7.08 -9.95
N LEU A 336 20.35 -6.42 -9.29
CA LEU A 336 20.32 -4.97 -9.11
C LEU A 336 20.68 -4.27 -10.40
N HIS A 337 19.80 -3.35 -10.79
CA HIS A 337 19.97 -2.47 -11.95
C HIS A 337 19.88 -1.01 -11.48
N ASP A 338 20.56 -0.14 -12.23
CA ASP A 338 20.38 1.28 -12.00
C ASP A 338 18.91 1.66 -12.23
N ILE A 339 18.34 2.34 -11.25
CA ILE A 339 16.92 2.72 -11.30
C ILE A 339 16.64 3.67 -12.47
N THR A 340 17.61 4.48 -12.88
CA THR A 340 17.47 5.40 -14.03
C THR A 340 17.30 4.65 -15.33
N ASP A 341 17.99 3.52 -15.50
CA ASP A 341 17.87 2.65 -16.68
C ASP A 341 16.49 1.96 -16.71
N LEU A 342 16.02 1.49 -15.54
CA LEU A 342 14.70 0.88 -15.42
C LEU A 342 13.59 1.89 -15.72
N LEU A 343 13.71 3.13 -15.21
CA LEU A 343 12.78 4.22 -15.47
C LEU A 343 12.80 4.67 -16.95
N ALA A 344 13.98 4.76 -17.57
CA ALA A 344 14.10 5.08 -19.00
C ALA A 344 13.40 4.03 -19.86
N ARG A 345 13.62 2.75 -19.57
CA ARG A 345 12.95 1.64 -20.25
C ARG A 345 11.43 1.66 -20.05
N GLN A 346 10.96 1.89 -18.84
CA GLN A 346 9.54 2.00 -18.55
C GLN A 346 8.89 3.18 -19.30
N LYS A 347 9.62 4.30 -19.43
CA LYS A 347 9.17 5.45 -20.23
C LYS A 347 9.07 5.11 -21.72
N GLU A 348 10.03 4.38 -22.26
CA GLU A 348 9.98 3.89 -23.63
C GLU A 348 8.80 2.94 -23.87
N GLU A 349 8.57 2.00 -22.94
CA GLU A 349 7.44 1.08 -22.99
C GLU A 349 6.10 1.82 -22.93
N THR A 350 5.98 2.83 -22.04
CA THR A 350 4.79 3.68 -21.95
C THR A 350 4.55 4.46 -23.25
N ALA A 351 5.61 5.06 -23.82
CA ALA A 351 5.52 5.79 -25.10
C ALA A 351 5.14 4.86 -26.26
N ALA A 352 5.65 3.63 -26.25
CA ALA A 352 5.28 2.61 -27.22
C ALA A 352 3.81 2.21 -27.08
N PHE A 353 3.33 2.01 -25.84
CA PHE A 353 1.93 1.73 -25.54
C PHE A 353 1.01 2.87 -25.99
N GLU A 354 1.34 4.11 -25.64
CA GLU A 354 0.57 5.29 -26.08
C GLU A 354 0.53 5.43 -27.60
N SER A 355 1.64 5.12 -28.26
CA SER A 355 1.71 5.15 -29.74
C SER A 355 0.84 4.07 -30.35
N ALA A 356 0.83 2.87 -29.78
CA ALA A 356 -0.09 1.80 -30.17
C ALA A 356 -1.54 2.18 -29.90
N HIS A 357 -1.85 2.73 -28.74
CA HIS A 357 -3.21 3.18 -28.38
C HIS A 357 -3.72 4.26 -29.35
N ARG A 358 -2.88 5.25 -29.72
CA ARG A 358 -3.21 6.27 -30.72
C ARG A 358 -3.41 5.66 -32.12
N TYR A 359 -2.57 4.69 -32.51
CA TYR A 359 -2.71 4.02 -33.81
C TYR A 359 -4.02 3.24 -33.90
N PHE A 360 -4.32 2.45 -32.88
CA PHE A 360 -5.53 1.64 -32.81
C PHE A 360 -6.77 2.42 -32.36
N GLN A 361 -6.60 3.68 -31.93
CA GLN A 361 -7.68 4.54 -31.45
C GLN A 361 -8.50 3.90 -30.29
N GLY A 362 -7.84 3.21 -29.38
CA GLY A 362 -8.46 2.47 -28.29
C GLY A 362 -9.06 1.11 -28.68
N ALA A 363 -9.08 0.76 -29.96
CA ALA A 363 -9.61 -0.52 -30.43
C ALA A 363 -8.55 -1.64 -30.41
N SER A 364 -7.83 -1.76 -29.30
CA SER A 364 -6.92 -2.87 -29.00
C SER A 364 -6.98 -3.20 -27.52
N SER A 365 -6.99 -4.47 -27.18
CA SER A 365 -6.92 -4.94 -25.79
C SER A 365 -5.76 -5.89 -25.62
N PRO A 366 -4.97 -5.76 -24.53
CA PRO A 366 -3.93 -6.72 -24.19
C PRO A 366 -4.47 -8.14 -23.97
N THR A 367 -5.72 -8.25 -23.50
CA THR A 367 -6.40 -9.52 -23.27
C THR A 367 -6.84 -10.22 -24.56
N ARG A 368 -6.80 -9.50 -25.70
CA ARG A 368 -7.23 -10.00 -27.02
C ARG A 368 -6.11 -9.83 -28.06
N PRO A 369 -5.01 -10.58 -27.95
CA PRO A 369 -3.90 -10.47 -28.90
C PRO A 369 -4.34 -10.84 -30.32
N GLN A 370 -3.99 -9.98 -31.26
CA GLN A 370 -4.36 -10.12 -32.65
C GLN A 370 -3.22 -10.73 -33.48
N SER A 371 -3.50 -11.82 -34.19
CA SER A 371 -2.54 -12.38 -35.14
C SER A 371 -2.73 -11.77 -36.55
N PHE A 372 -1.66 -11.37 -37.22
CA PHE A 372 -1.69 -10.84 -38.59
C PHE A 372 -0.54 -11.44 -39.42
N LYS A 373 -0.68 -11.36 -40.73
CA LYS A 373 0.38 -11.74 -41.65
C LYS A 373 0.83 -10.46 -42.38
N ILE A 374 2.14 -10.20 -42.37
CA ILE A 374 2.72 -9.06 -43.09
C ILE A 374 2.54 -9.31 -44.58
N GLY A 375 1.94 -8.35 -45.27
CA GLY A 375 1.75 -8.40 -46.70
C GLY A 375 3.04 -8.15 -47.50
N LYS A 376 3.00 -8.32 -48.80
CA LYS A 376 4.09 -7.89 -49.66
C LYS A 376 4.23 -6.36 -49.62
N PRO A 377 5.47 -5.81 -49.66
CA PRO A 377 5.66 -4.37 -49.68
C PRO A 377 5.03 -3.78 -50.95
N GLU A 378 4.26 -2.72 -50.76
CA GLU A 378 3.65 -1.92 -51.82
C GLU A 378 4.21 -0.49 -51.74
N GLU A 379 3.87 0.36 -52.73
CA GLU A 379 4.26 1.76 -52.77
C GLU A 379 3.80 2.53 -51.53
N ALA A 380 4.68 3.29 -50.88
CA ALA A 380 4.41 3.97 -49.59
C ALA A 380 3.17 4.88 -49.66
N GLU A 381 2.94 5.56 -50.77
CA GLU A 381 1.77 6.42 -50.94
C GLU A 381 0.46 5.64 -51.01
N LYS A 382 0.47 4.48 -51.66
CA LYS A 382 -0.66 3.56 -51.70
C LYS A 382 -0.99 3.02 -50.29
N ILE A 383 0.04 2.63 -49.56
CA ILE A 383 -0.10 2.14 -48.18
C ILE A 383 -0.69 3.23 -47.28
N ARG A 384 -0.21 4.48 -47.35
CA ARG A 384 -0.77 5.61 -46.63
C ARG A 384 -2.27 5.79 -46.89
N LYS A 385 -2.66 5.77 -48.19
CA LYS A 385 -4.09 5.87 -48.58
C LYS A 385 -4.93 4.72 -47.98
N MET A 386 -4.40 3.49 -48.00
CA MET A 386 -5.11 2.33 -47.46
C MET A 386 -5.29 2.44 -45.92
N ILE A 387 -4.26 2.89 -45.20
CA ILE A 387 -4.31 3.12 -43.77
C ILE A 387 -5.36 4.21 -43.41
N LEU A 388 -5.37 5.34 -44.16
CA LEU A 388 -6.32 6.42 -43.98
C LEU A 388 -7.77 6.00 -44.25
N VAL A 389 -7.99 5.22 -45.34
CA VAL A 389 -9.31 4.66 -45.62
C VAL A 389 -9.76 3.71 -44.51
N GLY A 390 -8.88 2.83 -44.04
CA GLY A 390 -9.15 1.95 -42.94
C GLY A 390 -9.49 2.71 -41.64
N ARG A 391 -8.77 3.81 -41.36
CA ARG A 391 -9.03 4.69 -40.21
C ARG A 391 -10.41 5.33 -40.28
N LYS A 392 -10.81 5.84 -41.46
CA LYS A 392 -12.17 6.43 -41.67
C LYS A 392 -13.27 5.39 -41.49
N ARG A 393 -13.06 4.14 -41.92
CA ARG A 393 -14.01 3.04 -41.73
C ARG A 393 -14.12 2.61 -40.26
N LEU A 394 -13.03 2.69 -39.52
CA LEU A 394 -12.98 2.31 -38.13
C LEU A 394 -13.71 3.32 -37.23
N ALA A 395 -13.60 4.63 -37.51
CA ALA A 395 -14.07 5.70 -36.66
C ALA A 395 -15.53 5.54 -36.17
N PRO A 396 -16.53 5.23 -37.02
CA PRO A 396 -17.93 5.08 -36.57
C PRO A 396 -18.19 3.83 -35.74
N MET A 397 -17.24 2.86 -35.68
CA MET A 397 -17.39 1.61 -34.95
C MET A 397 -16.71 1.64 -33.57
N LEU A 398 -15.95 2.70 -33.26
CA LEU A 398 -15.11 2.75 -32.06
C LEU A 398 -15.90 2.87 -30.76
N GLU A 399 -16.98 3.67 -30.77
CA GLU A 399 -17.81 3.88 -29.58
C GLU A 399 -18.51 2.57 -29.16
N GLU A 400 -19.10 1.89 -30.13
CA GLU A 400 -19.73 0.59 -29.90
C GLU A 400 -18.71 -0.46 -29.45
N TYR A 401 -17.53 -0.52 -30.09
CA TYR A 401 -16.45 -1.40 -29.70
C TYR A 401 -15.97 -1.14 -28.27
N GLY A 402 -15.83 0.14 -27.88
CA GLY A 402 -15.48 0.51 -26.51
C GLY A 402 -16.52 0.09 -25.47
N SER A 403 -17.81 0.16 -25.82
CA SER A 403 -18.90 -0.36 -25.00
C SER A 403 -18.85 -1.89 -24.88
N GLN A 404 -18.59 -2.56 -26.00
CA GLN A 404 -18.46 -4.03 -26.04
C GLN A 404 -17.26 -4.53 -25.22
N LEU A 405 -16.13 -3.81 -25.24
CA LEU A 405 -14.97 -4.12 -24.38
C LEU A 405 -15.33 -4.04 -22.90
N LYS A 406 -16.00 -2.96 -22.47
CA LYS A 406 -16.42 -2.82 -21.05
C LYS A 406 -17.39 -3.93 -20.63
N GLN A 407 -18.29 -4.34 -21.52
CA GLN A 407 -19.20 -5.46 -21.27
C GLN A 407 -18.44 -6.79 -21.16
N LEU A 408 -17.41 -6.97 -22.00
CA LEU A 408 -16.57 -8.16 -21.95
C LEU A 408 -15.76 -8.21 -20.65
N ASP A 409 -15.13 -7.10 -20.26
CA ASP A 409 -14.41 -7.01 -18.97
C ASP A 409 -15.35 -7.33 -17.78
N SER A 410 -16.58 -6.81 -17.78
CA SER A 410 -17.57 -7.13 -16.75
C SER A 410 -18.01 -8.60 -16.78
N ALA A 411 -18.07 -9.22 -17.96
CA ALA A 411 -18.36 -10.64 -18.09
C ALA A 411 -17.19 -11.52 -17.61
N ASP A 412 -15.95 -11.10 -17.87
CA ASP A 412 -14.74 -11.77 -17.41
C ASP A 412 -14.60 -11.67 -15.88
N ASP A 413 -14.90 -10.50 -15.28
CA ASP A 413 -14.96 -10.33 -13.81
C ASP A 413 -15.99 -11.26 -13.18
N LEU A 414 -17.16 -11.38 -13.80
CA LEU A 414 -18.20 -12.28 -13.31
C LEU A 414 -17.81 -13.76 -13.48
N ASP A 415 -17.14 -14.13 -14.56
CA ASP A 415 -16.59 -15.50 -14.74
C ASP A 415 -15.56 -15.83 -13.64
N PHE A 416 -14.75 -14.85 -13.26
CA PHE A 416 -13.83 -14.97 -12.15
C PHE A 416 -14.57 -15.18 -10.81
N GLU A 417 -15.61 -14.39 -10.51
CA GLU A 417 -16.46 -14.57 -9.32
C GLU A 417 -17.12 -15.97 -9.29
N ILE A 418 -17.66 -16.42 -10.44
CA ILE A 418 -18.25 -17.75 -10.60
C ILE A 418 -17.24 -18.85 -10.29
N SER A 419 -16.01 -18.69 -10.77
CA SER A 419 -14.93 -19.65 -10.51
C SER A 419 -14.58 -19.70 -9.03
N HIS A 420 -14.50 -18.55 -8.35
CA HIS A 420 -14.28 -18.51 -6.90
C HIS A 420 -15.43 -19.10 -6.09
N ALA A 421 -16.68 -18.75 -6.44
CA ALA A 421 -17.86 -19.31 -5.78
C ALA A 421 -17.90 -20.86 -5.93
N THR A 422 -17.57 -21.36 -7.12
CA THR A 422 -17.45 -22.81 -7.37
C THR A 422 -16.44 -23.45 -6.43
N ASN A 423 -15.23 -22.90 -6.36
CA ASN A 423 -14.16 -23.43 -5.52
C ASN A 423 -14.54 -23.42 -4.02
N PHE A 424 -15.21 -22.36 -3.54
CA PHE A 424 -15.67 -22.28 -2.15
C PHE A 424 -16.73 -23.36 -1.85
N LEU A 425 -17.69 -23.58 -2.73
CA LEU A 425 -18.72 -24.59 -2.54
C LEU A 425 -18.16 -26.02 -2.62
N GLU A 426 -17.22 -26.27 -3.54
CA GLU A 426 -16.53 -27.57 -3.66
C GLU A 426 -15.67 -27.87 -2.43
N ALA A 427 -15.06 -26.84 -1.82
CA ALA A 427 -14.32 -26.95 -0.56
C ALA A 427 -15.24 -27.05 0.70
N GLY A 428 -16.56 -27.06 0.51
CA GLY A 428 -17.53 -27.23 1.60
C GLY A 428 -17.84 -25.94 2.38
N TYR A 429 -17.38 -24.77 1.91
CA TYR A 429 -17.69 -23.48 2.55
C TYR A 429 -19.08 -22.98 2.17
N LYS A 430 -19.73 -22.31 3.11
CA LYS A 430 -21.00 -21.62 2.86
C LYS A 430 -20.74 -20.23 2.28
N VAL A 431 -21.21 -20.00 1.07
CA VAL A 431 -21.15 -18.69 0.40
C VAL A 431 -22.37 -17.87 0.79
N GLY A 432 -22.17 -16.66 1.31
CA GLY A 432 -23.23 -15.71 1.64
C GLY A 432 -23.85 -15.10 0.37
N LYS A 433 -25.09 -14.61 0.47
CA LYS A 433 -25.78 -13.98 -0.68
C LYS A 433 -25.09 -12.71 -1.18
N ASP A 434 -24.41 -12.01 -0.28
CA ASP A 434 -23.77 -10.72 -0.54
C ASP A 434 -22.24 -10.84 -0.69
N SER A 435 -21.73 -12.09 -0.86
CA SER A 435 -20.27 -12.33 -0.96
C SER A 435 -19.71 -11.99 -2.35
N PHE A 436 -20.55 -11.92 -3.37
CA PHE A 436 -20.20 -11.63 -4.75
C PHE A 436 -21.17 -10.60 -5.34
N SER A 437 -20.90 -10.11 -6.53
CA SER A 437 -21.74 -9.11 -7.23
C SER A 437 -23.17 -9.56 -7.44
N ARG A 438 -23.40 -10.89 -7.42
CA ARG A 438 -24.74 -11.52 -7.44
C ARG A 438 -24.77 -12.80 -6.60
N PRO A 439 -25.95 -13.31 -6.22
CA PRO A 439 -26.06 -14.54 -5.45
C PRO A 439 -25.48 -15.74 -6.21
N LEU A 440 -24.41 -16.35 -5.64
CA LEU A 440 -23.73 -17.55 -6.14
C LEU A 440 -23.61 -18.61 -5.03
N CYS A 441 -24.72 -18.82 -4.31
CA CYS A 441 -24.74 -19.66 -3.10
C CYS A 441 -25.03 -21.15 -3.35
N LYS A 442 -25.49 -21.48 -4.57
CA LYS A 442 -25.91 -22.82 -4.96
C LYS A 442 -25.37 -23.18 -6.33
N SER A 443 -25.10 -24.48 -6.57
CA SER A 443 -24.62 -24.96 -7.87
C SER A 443 -25.52 -24.55 -9.04
N ALA A 444 -26.84 -24.60 -8.86
CA ALA A 444 -27.79 -24.19 -9.91
C ALA A 444 -27.68 -22.70 -10.27
N GLU A 445 -27.42 -21.82 -9.30
CA GLU A 445 -27.21 -20.38 -9.53
C GLU A 445 -25.90 -20.14 -10.27
N ILE A 446 -24.85 -20.90 -9.92
CA ILE A 446 -23.54 -20.90 -10.56
C ILE A 446 -23.63 -21.38 -12.01
N ASP A 447 -24.30 -22.50 -12.27
CA ASP A 447 -24.44 -23.08 -13.60
C ASP A 447 -25.23 -22.15 -14.52
N GLY A 448 -26.32 -21.54 -13.99
CA GLY A 448 -27.09 -20.53 -14.70
C GLY A 448 -26.22 -19.31 -15.06
N ALA A 449 -25.49 -18.77 -14.10
CA ALA A 449 -24.59 -17.63 -14.29
C ALA A 449 -23.48 -17.94 -15.30
N ARG A 450 -22.87 -19.12 -15.23
CA ARG A 450 -21.83 -19.57 -16.18
C ARG A 450 -22.38 -19.65 -17.60
N GLY A 451 -23.60 -20.18 -17.76
CA GLY A 451 -24.26 -20.23 -19.06
C GLY A 451 -24.52 -18.86 -19.67
N GLU A 452 -25.00 -17.89 -18.87
CA GLU A 452 -25.23 -16.51 -19.28
C GLU A 452 -23.94 -15.79 -19.67
N VAL A 453 -22.88 -15.93 -18.85
CA VAL A 453 -21.57 -15.33 -19.13
C VAL A 453 -20.98 -15.90 -20.41
N GLY A 454 -20.97 -17.21 -20.58
CA GLY A 454 -20.45 -17.83 -21.81
C GLY A 454 -21.18 -17.40 -23.06
N GLN A 455 -22.51 -17.27 -23.01
CA GLN A 455 -23.30 -16.75 -24.15
C GLN A 455 -22.98 -15.27 -24.42
N THR A 456 -22.84 -14.46 -23.39
CA THR A 456 -22.51 -13.04 -23.48
C THR A 456 -21.12 -12.85 -24.09
N GLN A 457 -20.12 -13.55 -23.60
CA GLN A 457 -18.76 -13.54 -24.13
C GLN A 457 -18.75 -13.93 -25.61
N MET A 458 -19.43 -15.02 -25.99
CA MET A 458 -19.48 -15.47 -27.37
C MET A 458 -20.14 -14.46 -28.30
N LYS A 459 -21.24 -13.81 -27.88
CA LYS A 459 -21.90 -12.73 -28.65
C LYS A 459 -20.97 -11.54 -28.82
N LEU A 460 -20.31 -11.09 -27.74
CA LEU A 460 -19.37 -9.96 -27.76
C LEU A 460 -18.15 -10.27 -28.65
N HIS A 461 -17.57 -11.44 -28.55
CA HIS A 461 -16.47 -11.87 -29.42
C HIS A 461 -16.85 -11.80 -30.91
N THR A 462 -18.06 -12.21 -31.24
CA THR A 462 -18.54 -12.16 -32.63
C THR A 462 -18.80 -10.73 -33.08
N ALA A 463 -19.38 -9.90 -32.23
CA ALA A 463 -19.67 -8.50 -32.52
C ALA A 463 -18.40 -7.64 -32.70
N MET A 464 -17.33 -7.95 -31.96
CA MET A 464 -16.06 -7.21 -32.00
C MET A 464 -15.16 -7.59 -33.20
N GLU A 465 -15.35 -8.77 -33.79
CA GLU A 465 -14.51 -9.31 -34.87
C GLU A 465 -14.37 -8.36 -36.10
N PRO A 466 -15.40 -7.64 -36.58
CA PRO A 466 -15.24 -6.72 -37.71
C PRO A 466 -14.22 -5.60 -37.46
N VAL A 467 -14.21 -5.01 -36.26
CA VAL A 467 -13.28 -3.97 -35.84
C VAL A 467 -11.85 -4.55 -35.74
N GLU A 468 -11.72 -5.69 -35.10
CA GLU A 468 -10.44 -6.38 -34.94
C GLU A 468 -9.84 -6.81 -36.27
N LYS A 469 -10.66 -7.33 -37.18
CA LYS A 469 -10.25 -7.67 -38.54
C LYS A 469 -9.72 -6.46 -39.30
N LEU A 470 -10.41 -5.32 -39.20
CA LEU A 470 -10.00 -4.09 -39.84
C LEU A 470 -8.69 -3.56 -39.25
N ASN A 471 -8.52 -3.63 -37.95
CA ASN A 471 -7.28 -3.29 -37.26
C ASN A 471 -6.12 -4.19 -37.66
N ARG A 472 -6.32 -5.51 -37.71
CA ARG A 472 -5.31 -6.48 -38.19
C ARG A 472 -4.85 -6.16 -39.61
N GLN A 473 -5.79 -5.86 -40.52
CA GLN A 473 -5.48 -5.48 -41.89
C GLN A 473 -4.68 -4.19 -41.98
N ARG A 474 -5.10 -3.14 -41.27
CA ARG A 474 -4.38 -1.85 -41.23
C ARG A 474 -2.97 -2.04 -40.68
N PHE A 475 -2.80 -2.78 -39.61
CA PHE A 475 -1.51 -3.02 -38.99
C PHE A 475 -0.59 -3.85 -39.90
N ALA A 476 -1.11 -4.91 -40.50
CA ALA A 476 -0.36 -5.73 -41.46
C ALA A 476 0.17 -4.91 -42.67
N ILE A 477 -0.68 -3.99 -43.16
CA ILE A 477 -0.28 -3.07 -44.26
C ILE A 477 0.75 -2.06 -43.76
N ALA A 478 0.58 -1.48 -42.58
CA ALA A 478 1.56 -0.55 -42.00
C ALA A 478 2.92 -1.21 -41.80
N MET A 479 2.95 -2.45 -41.32
CA MET A 479 4.15 -3.23 -41.11
C MET A 479 4.90 -3.58 -42.39
N SER A 480 4.21 -3.60 -43.55
CA SER A 480 4.88 -3.81 -44.85
C SER A 480 5.75 -2.64 -45.32
N LEU A 481 5.56 -1.43 -44.71
CA LEU A 481 6.44 -0.26 -44.95
C LEU A 481 7.81 -0.39 -44.27
N LEU A 482 7.91 -1.25 -43.25
CA LEU A 482 9.08 -1.38 -42.41
C LEU A 482 10.13 -2.34 -43.03
N GLY A 483 10.36 -2.23 -44.33
CA GLY A 483 11.24 -3.14 -45.09
C GLY A 483 12.75 -2.87 -44.95
N SER A 484 13.23 -1.99 -44.06
CA SER A 484 14.64 -1.72 -43.84
C SER A 484 15.32 -2.81 -42.99
N SER A 485 16.65 -3.00 -43.20
CA SER A 485 17.42 -4.03 -42.48
C SER A 485 17.39 -3.89 -40.96
N GLU A 486 17.26 -2.67 -40.47
CA GLU A 486 17.21 -2.34 -39.04
C GLU A 486 15.89 -2.81 -38.38
N VAL A 487 14.81 -2.76 -39.14
CA VAL A 487 13.49 -3.23 -38.69
C VAL A 487 13.36 -4.74 -38.87
N LYS A 488 14.11 -5.33 -39.80
CA LYS A 488 14.03 -6.76 -40.05
C LYS A 488 14.46 -7.60 -38.86
N SER A 489 15.51 -7.21 -38.14
CA SER A 489 15.93 -7.90 -36.90
C SER A 489 14.89 -7.77 -35.76
N LYS A 490 14.25 -6.59 -35.64
CA LYS A 490 13.14 -6.38 -34.68
C LYS A 490 11.88 -7.14 -35.10
N LEU A 491 11.63 -7.33 -36.39
CA LEU A 491 10.53 -8.13 -36.92
C LEU A 491 10.77 -9.63 -36.76
N ASP A 492 11.99 -10.11 -36.84
CA ASP A 492 12.35 -11.51 -36.58
C ASP A 492 12.11 -11.86 -35.13
N ASN A 493 12.53 -11.00 -34.20
CA ASN A 493 12.18 -11.11 -32.76
C ASN A 493 10.68 -11.04 -32.53
N PHE A 494 9.95 -10.21 -33.27
CA PHE A 494 8.49 -10.12 -33.20
C PHE A 494 7.81 -11.38 -33.74
N ALA A 495 8.34 -12.00 -34.77
CA ALA A 495 7.82 -13.27 -35.28
C ALA A 495 8.01 -14.42 -34.29
N GLU A 496 9.14 -14.44 -33.60
CA GLU A 496 9.42 -15.37 -32.51
C GLU A 496 8.49 -15.12 -31.31
N LEU A 497 8.36 -13.88 -30.86
CA LEU A 497 7.43 -13.46 -29.79
C LEU A 497 5.97 -13.84 -30.14
N ARG A 498 5.56 -13.66 -31.40
CA ARG A 498 4.23 -14.07 -31.87
C ARG A 498 4.02 -15.58 -31.81
N ASN A 499 5.02 -16.36 -32.21
CA ASN A 499 4.94 -17.81 -32.12
C ASN A 499 4.90 -18.29 -30.68
N THR A 500 5.70 -17.68 -29.81
CA THR A 500 5.71 -17.93 -28.37
C THR A 500 4.38 -17.54 -27.73
N THR A 501 3.83 -16.38 -28.07
CA THR A 501 2.50 -15.93 -27.59
C THR A 501 1.39 -16.90 -28.03
N ARG A 502 1.43 -17.41 -29.26
CA ARG A 502 0.49 -18.42 -29.75
C ARG A 502 0.55 -19.73 -28.96
N GLN A 503 1.72 -20.11 -28.49
CA GLN A 503 1.91 -21.31 -27.67
C GLN A 503 1.55 -21.06 -26.21
N LEU A 504 1.83 -19.85 -25.69
CA LEU A 504 1.61 -19.48 -24.30
C LEU A 504 0.15 -19.12 -24.01
N LEU A 505 -0.60 -18.57 -24.98
CA LEU A 505 -1.99 -18.15 -24.76
C LEU A 505 -2.91 -19.29 -24.27
N PRO A 506 -2.88 -20.51 -24.83
CA PRO A 506 -3.62 -21.66 -24.30
C PRO A 506 -3.13 -22.08 -22.91
N LEU A 507 -1.82 -21.94 -22.64
CA LEU A 507 -1.23 -22.22 -21.33
C LEU A 507 -1.61 -21.16 -20.30
N HIS A 508 -1.60 -19.88 -20.70
CA HIS A 508 -2.05 -18.78 -19.85
C HIS A 508 -3.53 -18.95 -19.45
N ASN A 509 -4.40 -19.25 -20.40
CA ASN A 509 -5.81 -19.54 -20.12
C ASN A 509 -5.98 -20.73 -19.20
N LYS A 510 -5.14 -21.77 -19.34
CA LYS A 510 -5.13 -22.94 -18.48
C LYS A 510 -4.60 -22.63 -17.06
N ILE A 511 -3.58 -21.78 -16.96
CA ILE A 511 -3.03 -21.32 -15.68
C ILE A 511 -4.04 -20.41 -14.96
N SER A 512 -4.72 -19.53 -15.68
CA SER A 512 -5.76 -18.64 -15.13
C SER A 512 -6.94 -19.44 -14.57
N THR A 513 -7.28 -20.58 -15.16
CA THR A 513 -8.28 -21.51 -14.62
C THR A 513 -7.77 -22.36 -13.44
N LEU A 514 -6.46 -22.63 -13.36
CA LEU A 514 -5.84 -23.42 -12.29
C LEU A 514 -5.41 -22.55 -11.08
N LYS A 515 -5.13 -21.27 -11.28
CA LYS A 515 -4.68 -20.36 -10.23
C LYS A 515 -5.62 -20.31 -9.02
N PRO A 516 -6.95 -20.17 -9.19
CA PRO A 516 -7.88 -20.21 -8.06
C PRO A 516 -7.83 -21.55 -7.28
N GLN A 517 -7.64 -22.67 -7.98
CA GLN A 517 -7.51 -23.99 -7.37
C GLN A 517 -6.22 -24.12 -6.55
N LEU A 518 -5.11 -23.56 -7.04
CA LEU A 518 -3.82 -23.53 -6.33
C LEU A 518 -3.87 -22.60 -5.12
N ASP A 519 -4.55 -21.46 -5.22
CA ASP A 519 -4.73 -20.51 -4.11
C ASP A 519 -5.61 -21.13 -3.00
N THR A 520 -6.61 -21.93 -3.36
CA THR A 520 -7.46 -22.68 -2.40
C THR A 520 -6.66 -23.76 -1.70
N LEU A 521 -5.89 -24.57 -2.44
CA LEU A 521 -5.00 -25.59 -1.88
C LEU A 521 -3.92 -24.99 -0.97
N GLY A 522 -3.37 -23.84 -1.32
CA GLY A 522 -2.41 -23.11 -0.48
C GLY A 522 -3.01 -22.66 0.86
N LYS A 523 -4.28 -22.23 0.86
CA LYS A 523 -5.01 -21.87 2.08
C LYS A 523 -5.34 -23.11 2.94
N GLU A 524 -5.76 -24.21 2.33
CA GLU A 524 -6.02 -25.47 3.05
C GLU A 524 -4.74 -26.02 3.69
N LEU A 525 -3.61 -26.00 2.97
CA LEU A 525 -2.31 -26.42 3.51
C LEU A 525 -1.83 -25.50 4.65
N SER A 526 -2.12 -24.20 4.61
CA SER A 526 -1.80 -23.29 5.69
C SER A 526 -2.65 -23.49 6.95
N LEU A 527 -3.88 -23.99 6.79
CA LEU A 527 -4.78 -24.34 7.90
C LEU A 527 -4.42 -25.66 8.58
N ILE A 528 -3.73 -26.55 7.90
CA ILE A 528 -3.25 -27.85 8.44
C ILE A 528 -1.98 -27.67 9.29
N HIS A 529 -1.25 -26.56 9.11
CA HIS A 529 -0.03 -26.25 9.86
C HIS A 529 -0.24 -25.29 11.06
N ILE A 530 -1.50 -24.99 11.43
CA ILE A 530 -1.91 -24.35 12.68
C ILE A 530 -2.57 -25.39 13.59
#